data_0707fdd3594a20945931e618ac970625
#
_entry.id   0707fdd3594a20945931e618ac970625
#
_cell.length_a   1.000
_cell.length_b   1.000
_cell.length_c   1.000
_cell.angle_alpha   90.00
_cell.angle_beta   90.00
_cell.angle_gamma   90.00
#
_symmetry.space_group_name_H-M   'P 1'
#
loop_
_entity.id
_entity.type
_entity.pdbx_description
1 polymer ?
#
loop_
_entity_poly.entity_id
_entity_poly.type
_entity_poly.pdbx_seq_one_letter_code
_entity_poly.pdbx_strand_id
1 'polypeptide(L)'
;MNQVASFPAKTAGADDIRAAFDTQIRAQLARRAVFDRKARIAQLDRLAEAVKRNEDKIIAACAADFRKPAEEVKLTEIFPVLQEIRHTKPHLKSWMRPKRARATLGVFGTKARVRPEAKGVCLIIAPWNYPVNLSLGPLVSAIAAGNSAIIKPSEMTPNAAQVITDIVEEAFTPDLVKVIEGDAAVSQELLSLPFDHIFFTGSPTIGKVVMEAAAKNLTSVTLELGGKSPTIVGPNADIKKSARNIVWGKFSNNGQTCIAPDHVYVHRDV
;
A
#
# COMPACT_ATOMS: atom_id res chain seq x y z
N MET A 1 30.94 -13.90 12.02
CA MET A 1 29.56 -14.33 11.68
C MET A 1 28.66 -13.67 12.72
N ASN A 2 28.08 -12.51 12.41
CA ASN A 2 27.11 -11.88 13.30
C ASN A 2 25.78 -12.61 13.13
N GLN A 3 25.31 -13.24 14.18
CA GLN A 3 23.95 -13.74 14.24
C GLN A 3 23.00 -12.55 14.09
N VAL A 4 22.27 -12.51 12.98
CA VAL A 4 21.11 -11.63 12.81
C VAL A 4 20.10 -12.12 13.85
N ALA A 5 19.79 -11.29 14.83
CA ALA A 5 18.78 -11.59 15.82
C ALA A 5 17.44 -11.75 15.06
N SER A 6 16.98 -12.97 14.91
CA SER A 6 15.62 -13.24 14.44
C SER A 6 14.68 -12.85 15.59
N PHE A 7 14.02 -11.71 15.47
CA PHE A 7 12.89 -11.41 16.34
C PHE A 7 11.79 -12.42 16.00
N PRO A 8 11.27 -13.18 16.98
CA PRO A 8 10.10 -13.99 16.72
C PRO A 8 8.96 -13.04 16.36
N ALA A 9 8.44 -13.17 15.15
CA ALA A 9 7.28 -12.40 14.73
C ALA A 9 6.17 -12.63 15.76
N LYS A 10 5.65 -11.53 16.33
CA LYS A 10 4.56 -11.56 17.28
C LYS A 10 3.30 -11.94 16.51
N THR A 11 3.01 -13.23 16.42
CA THR A 11 1.89 -13.75 15.67
C THR A 11 0.59 -13.42 16.41
N ALA A 12 -0.25 -12.59 15.84
CA ALA A 12 -1.56 -12.26 16.40
C ALA A 12 -2.48 -13.49 16.40
N GLY A 13 -3.20 -13.71 17.49
CA GLY A 13 -4.21 -14.76 17.57
C GLY A 13 -5.47 -14.39 16.77
N ALA A 14 -6.29 -15.40 16.41
CA ALA A 14 -7.53 -15.19 15.68
C ALA A 14 -8.50 -14.24 16.40
N ASP A 15 -8.58 -14.35 17.73
CA ASP A 15 -9.42 -13.46 18.55
C ASP A 15 -8.94 -12.00 18.51
N ASP A 16 -7.61 -11.77 18.54
CA ASP A 16 -7.03 -10.43 18.45
C ASP A 16 -7.30 -9.80 17.07
N ILE A 17 -7.20 -10.60 16.00
CA ILE A 17 -7.49 -10.19 14.61
C ILE A 17 -8.95 -9.76 14.49
N ARG A 18 -9.87 -10.59 14.98
CA ARG A 18 -11.31 -10.29 14.96
C ARG A 18 -11.65 -9.06 15.81
N ALA A 19 -11.09 -8.96 17.00
CA ALA A 19 -11.30 -7.80 17.89
C ALA A 19 -10.82 -6.49 17.25
N ALA A 20 -9.67 -6.51 16.56
CA ALA A 20 -9.15 -5.36 15.82
C ALA A 20 -10.11 -4.95 14.68
N PHE A 21 -10.58 -5.92 13.88
CA PHE A 21 -11.54 -5.69 12.81
C PHE A 21 -12.86 -5.11 13.33
N ASP A 22 -13.46 -5.72 14.35
CA ASP A 22 -14.72 -5.28 14.94
C ASP A 22 -14.63 -3.86 15.53
N THR A 23 -13.45 -3.53 16.11
CA THR A 23 -13.18 -2.18 16.61
C THR A 23 -13.20 -1.16 15.47
N GLN A 24 -12.57 -1.48 14.33
CA GLN A 24 -12.56 -0.58 13.17
C GLN A 24 -13.94 -0.46 12.53
N ILE A 25 -14.72 -1.54 12.42
CA ILE A 25 -16.09 -1.49 11.89
C ILE A 25 -16.96 -0.53 12.71
N ARG A 26 -16.97 -0.67 14.05
CA ARG A 26 -17.73 0.23 14.93
C ARG A 26 -17.30 1.69 14.80
N ALA A 27 -16.00 1.93 14.83
CA ALA A 27 -15.46 3.29 14.71
C ALA A 27 -15.70 3.91 13.33
N GLN A 28 -15.63 3.12 12.26
CA GLN A 28 -15.85 3.59 10.89
C GLN A 28 -17.27 4.11 10.68
N LEU A 29 -18.28 3.45 11.27
CA LEU A 29 -19.67 3.93 11.19
C LEU A 29 -19.84 5.32 11.82
N ALA A 30 -19.26 5.53 13.01
CA ALA A 30 -19.28 6.84 13.67
C ALA A 30 -18.48 7.90 12.91
N ARG A 31 -17.34 7.49 12.32
CA ARG A 31 -16.40 8.37 11.62
C ARG A 31 -16.96 8.90 10.31
N ARG A 32 -17.83 8.19 9.61
CA ARG A 32 -18.41 8.62 8.31
C ARG A 32 -18.96 10.05 8.33
N ALA A 33 -19.55 10.46 9.43
CA ALA A 33 -20.16 11.79 9.56
C ALA A 33 -19.15 12.92 9.80
N VAL A 34 -17.99 12.62 10.42
CA VAL A 34 -17.06 13.63 10.94
C VAL A 34 -15.69 13.62 10.28
N PHE A 35 -15.37 12.59 9.47
CA PHE A 35 -14.06 12.46 8.83
C PHE A 35 -14.00 13.29 7.53
N ASP A 36 -14.08 14.59 7.71
CA ASP A 36 -14.06 15.58 6.65
C ASP A 36 -12.65 15.73 6.03
N ARG A 37 -12.53 16.64 5.06
CA ARG A 37 -11.25 16.92 4.40
C ARG A 37 -10.15 17.35 5.39
N LYS A 38 -10.48 18.18 6.37
CA LYS A 38 -9.52 18.69 7.35
C LYS A 38 -8.99 17.58 8.25
N ALA A 39 -9.89 16.71 8.71
CA ALA A 39 -9.54 15.55 9.52
C ALA A 39 -8.64 14.58 8.74
N ARG A 40 -8.94 14.30 7.47
CA ARG A 40 -8.10 13.41 6.61
C ARG A 40 -6.70 14.01 6.38
N ILE A 41 -6.60 15.29 6.10
CA ILE A 41 -5.32 16.00 5.95
C ILE A 41 -4.51 15.91 7.25
N ALA A 42 -5.13 16.11 8.40
CA ALA A 42 -4.44 16.01 9.68
C ALA A 42 -3.85 14.60 9.93
N GLN A 43 -4.56 13.54 9.52
CA GLN A 43 -4.04 12.17 9.62
C GLN A 43 -2.86 11.94 8.66
N LEU A 44 -2.95 12.45 7.43
CA LEU A 44 -1.86 12.37 6.46
C LEU A 44 -0.62 13.15 6.92
N ASP A 45 -0.80 14.29 7.58
CA ASP A 45 0.30 15.06 8.16
C ASP A 45 0.99 14.29 9.30
N ARG A 46 0.22 13.64 10.18
CA ARG A 46 0.77 12.77 11.24
C ARG A 46 1.61 11.63 10.65
N LEU A 47 1.10 10.96 9.61
CA LEU A 47 1.85 9.92 8.92
C LEU A 47 3.16 10.46 8.35
N ALA A 48 3.12 11.61 7.65
CA ALA A 48 4.32 12.20 7.08
C ALA A 48 5.37 12.52 8.14
N GLU A 49 4.97 13.06 9.28
CA GLU A 49 5.88 13.37 10.38
C GLU A 49 6.42 12.10 11.06
N ALA A 50 5.58 11.06 11.24
CA ALA A 50 6.03 9.77 11.78
C ALA A 50 7.06 9.10 10.85
N VAL A 51 6.82 9.09 9.53
CA VAL A 51 7.78 8.55 8.56
C VAL A 51 9.11 9.30 8.62
N LYS A 52 9.11 10.62 8.68
CA LYS A 52 10.33 11.43 8.80
C LYS A 52 11.11 11.17 10.10
N ARG A 53 10.41 11.10 11.24
CA ARG A 53 11.05 10.83 12.53
C ARG A 53 11.67 9.43 12.61
N ASN A 54 11.13 8.49 11.86
CA ASN A 54 11.62 7.11 11.84
C ASN A 54 12.54 6.81 10.64
N GLU A 55 13.03 7.82 9.89
CA GLU A 55 13.89 7.65 8.71
C GLU A 55 15.09 6.73 8.98
N ASP A 56 15.84 6.99 10.06
CA ASP A 56 17.03 6.18 10.42
C ASP A 56 16.64 4.74 10.78
N LYS A 57 15.49 4.53 11.43
CA LYS A 57 14.99 3.18 11.73
C LYS A 57 14.58 2.43 10.47
N ILE A 58 13.94 3.12 9.50
CA ILE A 58 13.57 2.52 8.22
C ILE A 58 14.84 2.08 7.47
N ILE A 59 15.87 2.93 7.43
CA ILE A 59 17.16 2.61 6.80
C ILE A 59 17.80 1.40 7.47
N ALA A 60 17.87 1.39 8.79
CA ALA A 60 18.47 0.29 9.55
C ALA A 60 17.69 -1.03 9.34
N ALA A 61 16.36 -0.99 9.35
CA ALA A 61 15.51 -2.15 9.14
C ALA A 61 15.69 -2.75 7.73
N CYS A 62 15.66 -1.92 6.69
CA CYS A 62 15.88 -2.39 5.32
C CYS A 62 17.30 -2.92 5.10
N ALA A 63 18.30 -2.34 5.78
CA ALA A 63 19.67 -2.87 5.74
C ALA A 63 19.77 -4.23 6.44
N ALA A 64 19.05 -4.42 7.57
CA ALA A 64 19.03 -5.68 8.31
C ALA A 64 18.32 -6.79 7.55
N ASP A 65 17.16 -6.52 6.94
CA ASP A 65 16.34 -7.52 6.25
C ASP A 65 16.96 -7.96 4.92
N PHE A 66 17.51 -7.04 4.12
CA PHE A 66 17.99 -7.37 2.77
C PHE A 66 19.16 -6.50 2.25
N ARG A 67 19.91 -5.86 3.15
CA ARG A 67 21.12 -5.08 2.85
C ARG A 67 20.90 -3.93 1.86
N LYS A 68 19.70 -3.34 1.84
CA LYS A 68 19.40 -2.22 0.96
C LYS A 68 20.19 -0.97 1.38
N PRO A 69 20.92 -0.30 0.46
CA PRO A 69 21.69 0.90 0.78
C PRO A 69 20.80 2.06 1.25
N ALA A 70 21.31 2.91 2.13
CA ALA A 70 20.56 4.03 2.72
C ALA A 70 19.95 4.97 1.66
N GLU A 71 20.72 5.31 0.63
CA GLU A 71 20.27 6.19 -0.44
C GLU A 71 19.13 5.57 -1.24
N GLU A 72 19.18 4.27 -1.46
CA GLU A 72 18.13 3.53 -2.15
C GLU A 72 16.88 3.44 -1.28
N VAL A 73 17.00 3.21 0.03
CA VAL A 73 15.89 3.25 0.98
C VAL A 73 15.20 4.61 0.96
N LYS A 74 15.98 5.70 1.05
CA LYS A 74 15.42 7.06 0.99
C LYS A 74 14.64 7.30 -0.30
N LEU A 75 15.20 6.88 -1.44
CA LEU A 75 14.60 7.12 -2.75
C LEU A 75 13.38 6.24 -3.03
N THR A 76 13.35 5.01 -2.55
CA THR A 76 12.37 4.00 -2.98
C THR A 76 11.35 3.60 -1.90
N GLU A 77 11.65 3.86 -0.63
CA GLU A 77 10.75 3.54 0.50
C GLU A 77 10.14 4.80 1.12
N ILE A 78 10.97 5.82 1.40
CA ILE A 78 10.55 7.01 2.15
C ILE A 78 9.98 8.08 1.22
N PHE A 79 10.75 8.45 0.18
CA PHE A 79 10.36 9.52 -0.75
C PHE A 79 9.01 9.26 -1.44
N PRO A 80 8.69 8.05 -1.94
CA PRO A 80 7.40 7.82 -2.58
C PRO A 80 6.21 8.01 -1.64
N VAL A 81 6.30 7.57 -0.39
CA VAL A 81 5.23 7.77 0.61
C VAL A 81 5.01 9.25 0.89
N LEU A 82 6.09 10.02 1.10
CA LEU A 82 6.00 11.46 1.33
C LEU A 82 5.47 12.21 0.11
N GLN A 83 5.85 11.80 -1.09
CA GLN A 83 5.35 12.37 -2.34
C GLN A 83 3.86 12.06 -2.55
N GLU A 84 3.41 10.86 -2.24
CA GLU A 84 2.00 10.48 -2.32
C GLU A 84 1.16 11.33 -1.36
N ILE A 85 1.62 11.54 -0.13
CA ILE A 85 0.96 12.43 0.83
C ILE A 85 0.92 13.87 0.30
N ARG A 86 2.05 14.36 -0.21
CA ARG A 86 2.16 15.72 -0.76
C ARG A 86 1.23 15.92 -1.96
N HIS A 87 1.13 14.92 -2.84
CA HIS A 87 0.22 14.94 -3.99
C HIS A 87 -1.24 14.90 -3.55
N THR A 88 -1.58 14.02 -2.63
CA THR A 88 -2.96 13.76 -2.19
C THR A 88 -3.62 14.96 -1.54
N LYS A 89 -2.94 15.65 -0.64
CA LYS A 89 -3.51 16.76 0.17
C LYS A 89 -4.19 17.86 -0.64
N PRO A 90 -3.58 18.46 -1.67
CA PRO A 90 -4.23 19.50 -2.47
C PRO A 90 -5.40 18.96 -3.31
N HIS A 91 -5.33 17.68 -3.74
CA HIS A 91 -6.33 17.08 -4.61
C HIS A 91 -7.58 16.61 -3.87
N LEU A 92 -7.53 16.38 -2.54
CA LEU A 92 -8.67 15.90 -1.75
C LEU A 92 -9.94 16.72 -1.94
N LYS A 93 -9.83 18.04 -2.06
CA LYS A 93 -10.99 18.92 -2.29
C LYS A 93 -11.73 18.56 -3.56
N SER A 94 -11.01 18.29 -4.64
CA SER A 94 -11.59 17.94 -5.94
C SER A 94 -12.12 16.50 -5.95
N TRP A 95 -11.41 15.57 -5.34
CA TRP A 95 -11.78 14.15 -5.27
C TRP A 95 -13.04 13.92 -4.42
N MET A 96 -13.18 14.64 -3.32
CA MET A 96 -14.36 14.55 -2.43
C MET A 96 -15.59 15.31 -2.96
N ARG A 97 -15.44 16.11 -4.02
CA ARG A 97 -16.52 16.95 -4.54
C ARG A 97 -17.59 16.11 -5.22
N PRO A 98 -18.88 16.25 -4.83
CA PRO A 98 -19.98 15.64 -5.56
C PRO A 98 -20.02 16.10 -7.01
N LYS A 99 -20.13 15.18 -7.95
CA LYS A 99 -20.25 15.47 -9.39
C LYS A 99 -21.73 15.46 -9.79
N ARG A 100 -22.12 16.44 -10.61
CA ARG A 100 -23.48 16.49 -11.17
C ARG A 100 -23.64 15.39 -12.20
N ALA A 101 -24.69 14.59 -12.11
CA ALA A 101 -25.08 13.63 -13.12
C ALA A 101 -26.25 14.19 -13.93
N ARG A 102 -26.37 13.78 -15.19
CA ARG A 102 -27.50 14.17 -16.02
C ARG A 102 -28.74 13.34 -15.62
N ALA A 103 -29.84 14.02 -15.33
CA ALA A 103 -31.13 13.38 -15.18
C ALA A 103 -31.67 12.96 -16.56
N THR A 104 -32.27 11.79 -16.65
CA THR A 104 -32.99 11.33 -17.87
C THR A 104 -34.36 12.01 -17.97
N LEU A 105 -35.02 11.95 -19.11
CA LEU A 105 -36.36 12.50 -19.32
C LEU A 105 -37.40 11.99 -18.32
N GLY A 106 -37.29 10.70 -17.92
CA GLY A 106 -38.20 10.07 -16.96
C GLY A 106 -38.13 10.64 -15.53
N VAL A 107 -37.07 11.42 -15.21
CA VAL A 107 -36.89 12.10 -13.93
C VAL A 107 -36.64 13.60 -14.10
N PHE A 108 -37.25 14.17 -15.13
CA PHE A 108 -37.16 15.60 -15.44
C PHE A 108 -37.54 16.45 -14.22
N GLY A 109 -36.80 17.53 -13.95
CA GLY A 109 -36.98 18.40 -12.79
C GLY A 109 -36.20 17.96 -11.54
N THR A 110 -35.59 16.76 -11.53
CA THR A 110 -34.74 16.31 -10.42
C THR A 110 -33.29 16.76 -10.53
N LYS A 111 -32.56 16.71 -9.41
CA LYS A 111 -31.10 16.97 -9.35
C LYS A 111 -30.37 15.68 -8.99
N ALA A 112 -29.70 15.08 -9.95
CA ALA A 112 -28.86 13.90 -9.71
C ALA A 112 -27.41 14.28 -9.43
N ARG A 113 -26.77 13.59 -8.47
CA ARG A 113 -25.36 13.76 -8.09
C ARG A 113 -24.72 12.42 -7.80
N VAL A 114 -23.45 12.28 -8.18
CA VAL A 114 -22.58 11.19 -7.76
C VAL A 114 -21.70 11.72 -6.63
N ARG A 115 -21.79 11.12 -5.46
CA ARG A 115 -21.00 11.50 -4.27
C ARG A 115 -19.97 10.43 -3.97
N PRO A 116 -18.66 10.76 -3.93
CA PRO A 116 -17.64 9.85 -3.43
C PRO A 116 -17.83 9.59 -1.93
N GLU A 117 -17.79 8.32 -1.53
CA GLU A 117 -17.89 7.91 -0.13
C GLU A 117 -16.80 6.89 0.19
N ALA A 118 -16.41 6.81 1.47
CA ALA A 118 -15.50 5.79 1.95
C ALA A 118 -16.14 4.39 1.77
N LYS A 119 -15.35 3.41 1.37
CA LYS A 119 -15.80 2.01 1.32
C LYS A 119 -16.10 1.49 2.72
N GLY A 120 -15.17 1.71 3.65
CA GLY A 120 -15.29 1.23 5.02
C GLY A 120 -13.94 0.84 5.62
N VAL A 121 -13.79 -0.43 6.00
CA VAL A 121 -12.54 -0.99 6.52
C VAL A 121 -11.78 -1.71 5.41
N CYS A 122 -10.53 -1.32 5.16
CA CYS A 122 -9.67 -1.88 4.13
C CYS A 122 -8.64 -2.82 4.74
N LEU A 123 -8.33 -3.91 4.04
CA LEU A 123 -7.16 -4.74 4.32
C LEU A 123 -6.06 -4.42 3.30
N ILE A 124 -4.84 -4.17 3.78
CA ILE A 124 -3.65 -3.95 2.95
C ILE A 124 -2.67 -5.09 3.24
N ILE A 125 -2.45 -5.97 2.26
CA ILE A 125 -1.45 -7.05 2.36
C ILE A 125 -0.26 -6.64 1.51
N ALA A 126 0.86 -6.36 2.18
CA ALA A 126 2.05 -5.80 1.56
C ALA A 126 3.14 -6.86 1.33
N PRO A 127 3.96 -6.71 0.28
CA PRO A 127 5.06 -7.61 -0.06
C PRO A 127 6.35 -7.22 0.66
N TRP A 128 7.39 -8.02 0.42
CA TRP A 128 8.71 -7.89 1.05
C TRP A 128 9.70 -6.99 0.29
N ASN A 129 9.50 -6.73 -1.01
CA ASN A 129 10.50 -6.08 -1.86
C ASN A 129 10.62 -4.55 -1.66
N TYR A 130 9.53 -3.89 -1.34
CA TYR A 130 9.45 -2.49 -0.91
C TYR A 130 8.51 -2.41 0.30
N PRO A 131 8.91 -2.95 1.45
CA PRO A 131 7.99 -3.21 2.56
C PRO A 131 7.34 -1.94 3.12
N VAL A 132 8.09 -0.85 3.23
CA VAL A 132 7.57 0.42 3.78
C VAL A 132 6.69 1.14 2.76
N ASN A 133 7.18 1.30 1.54
CA ASN A 133 6.43 1.98 0.49
C ASN A 133 5.12 1.27 0.15
N LEU A 134 5.16 -0.05 -0.04
CA LEU A 134 3.98 -0.82 -0.43
C LEU A 134 3.03 -1.15 0.73
N SER A 135 3.40 -0.84 1.96
CA SER A 135 2.48 -0.80 3.11
C SER A 135 1.84 0.57 3.28
N LEU A 136 2.66 1.64 3.28
CA LEU A 136 2.21 2.98 3.62
C LEU A 136 1.65 3.77 2.42
N GLY A 137 2.08 3.49 1.19
CA GLY A 137 1.53 4.10 -0.02
C GLY A 137 0.02 3.83 -0.18
N PRO A 138 -0.43 2.56 -0.19
CA PRO A 138 -1.86 2.23 -0.18
C PRO A 138 -2.60 2.80 1.03
N LEU A 139 -1.96 2.87 2.20
CA LEU A 139 -2.54 3.49 3.39
C LEU A 139 -2.86 4.97 3.17
N VAL A 140 -1.97 5.74 2.50
CA VAL A 140 -2.24 7.15 2.15
C VAL A 140 -3.55 7.26 1.38
N SER A 141 -3.75 6.41 0.37
CA SER A 141 -4.97 6.38 -0.43
C SER A 141 -6.20 5.95 0.38
N ALA A 142 -6.07 4.97 1.28
CA ALA A 142 -7.15 4.52 2.15
C ALA A 142 -7.64 5.64 3.08
N ILE A 143 -6.71 6.33 3.76
CA ILE A 143 -7.02 7.47 4.64
C ILE A 143 -7.61 8.64 3.85
N ALA A 144 -7.04 8.96 2.68
CA ALA A 144 -7.54 10.01 1.79
C ALA A 144 -8.99 9.75 1.36
N ALA A 145 -9.33 8.50 1.06
CA ALA A 145 -10.70 8.10 0.74
C ALA A 145 -11.64 8.07 1.96
N GLY A 146 -11.11 8.14 3.18
CA GLY A 146 -11.88 8.15 4.43
C GLY A 146 -12.12 6.78 5.04
N ASN A 147 -11.33 5.79 4.66
CA ASN A 147 -11.40 4.43 5.18
C ASN A 147 -10.60 4.26 6.48
N SER A 148 -10.92 3.24 7.25
CA SER A 148 -10.01 2.61 8.21
C SER A 148 -9.18 1.54 7.50
N ALA A 149 -8.05 1.14 8.08
CA ALA A 149 -7.20 0.13 7.47
C ALA A 149 -6.56 -0.82 8.49
N ILE A 150 -6.50 -2.10 8.12
CA ILE A 150 -5.61 -3.08 8.73
C ILE A 150 -4.50 -3.38 7.73
N ILE A 151 -3.24 -3.28 8.18
CA ILE A 151 -2.07 -3.57 7.35
C ILE A 151 -1.45 -4.89 7.82
N LYS A 152 -1.22 -5.80 6.90
CA LYS A 152 -0.42 -6.99 7.13
C LYS A 152 0.88 -6.87 6.32
N PRO A 153 2.00 -6.46 6.95
CA PRO A 153 3.31 -6.44 6.29
C PRO A 153 3.79 -7.87 6.03
N SER A 154 4.82 -8.01 5.20
CA SER A 154 5.41 -9.32 4.91
C SER A 154 6.23 -9.84 6.08
N GLU A 155 6.05 -11.11 6.41
CA GLU A 155 6.85 -11.86 7.38
C GLU A 155 8.31 -12.09 6.94
N MET A 156 8.59 -11.89 5.65
CA MET A 156 9.94 -12.02 5.09
C MET A 156 10.85 -10.84 5.41
N THR A 157 10.28 -9.74 5.90
CA THR A 157 10.99 -8.50 6.28
C THR A 157 10.59 -8.07 7.68
N PRO A 158 10.98 -8.84 8.72
CA PRO A 158 10.49 -8.65 10.09
C PRO A 158 10.94 -7.33 10.70
N ASN A 159 12.15 -6.84 10.40
CA ASN A 159 12.61 -5.55 10.91
C ASN A 159 11.83 -4.39 10.30
N ALA A 160 11.54 -4.44 8.99
CA ALA A 160 10.69 -3.45 8.33
C ALA A 160 9.24 -3.52 8.84
N ALA A 161 8.70 -4.72 9.09
CA ALA A 161 7.37 -4.90 9.67
C ALA A 161 7.24 -4.22 11.04
N GLN A 162 8.23 -4.40 11.93
CA GLN A 162 8.26 -3.74 13.23
C GLN A 162 8.31 -2.20 13.09
N VAL A 163 9.13 -1.66 12.18
CA VAL A 163 9.20 -0.20 11.97
C VAL A 163 7.89 0.34 11.38
N ILE A 164 7.22 -0.41 10.51
CA ILE A 164 5.88 -0.05 10.01
C ILE A 164 4.88 0.00 11.17
N THR A 165 4.95 -0.97 12.09
CA THR A 165 4.12 -1.00 13.30
C THR A 165 4.38 0.24 14.16
N ASP A 166 5.64 0.56 14.46
CA ASP A 166 6.04 1.74 15.24
C ASP A 166 5.48 3.04 14.60
N ILE A 167 5.64 3.21 13.29
CA ILE A 167 5.15 4.38 12.54
C ILE A 167 3.63 4.50 12.62
N VAL A 168 2.92 3.39 12.46
CA VAL A 168 1.45 3.37 12.50
C VAL A 168 0.93 3.67 13.90
N GLU A 169 1.52 3.09 14.94
CA GLU A 169 1.14 3.32 16.34
C GLU A 169 1.46 4.76 16.80
N GLU A 170 2.49 5.38 16.25
CA GLU A 170 2.82 6.79 16.48
C GLU A 170 1.83 7.73 15.78
N ALA A 171 1.40 7.40 14.55
CA ALA A 171 0.58 8.29 13.73
C ALA A 171 -0.92 8.16 13.98
N PHE A 172 -1.41 6.96 14.35
CA PHE A 172 -2.84 6.65 14.35
C PHE A 172 -3.29 5.93 15.61
N THR A 173 -4.59 6.04 15.89
CA THR A 173 -5.26 5.19 16.86
C THR A 173 -5.64 3.84 16.23
N PRO A 174 -5.68 2.73 16.99
CA PRO A 174 -5.95 1.38 16.45
C PRO A 174 -7.31 1.23 15.77
N ASP A 175 -8.27 2.07 16.12
CA ASP A 175 -9.60 2.12 15.51
C ASP A 175 -9.59 2.77 14.10
N LEU A 176 -8.52 3.49 13.74
CA LEU A 176 -8.33 4.04 12.39
C LEU A 176 -7.37 3.18 11.56
N VAL A 177 -6.18 2.89 12.10
CA VAL A 177 -5.19 2.04 11.44
C VAL A 177 -4.57 1.09 12.46
N LYS A 178 -4.47 -0.19 12.10
CA LYS A 178 -3.79 -1.22 12.90
C LYS A 178 -2.85 -2.03 12.00
N VAL A 179 -1.67 -2.36 12.50
CA VAL A 179 -0.79 -3.35 11.88
C VAL A 179 -1.01 -4.69 12.59
N ILE A 180 -1.09 -5.74 11.80
CA ILE A 180 -1.18 -7.14 12.26
C ILE A 180 -0.05 -7.91 11.59
N GLU A 181 0.96 -8.26 12.38
CA GLU A 181 2.09 -9.05 11.94
C GLU A 181 1.78 -10.55 12.03
N GLY A 182 2.39 -11.33 11.14
CA GLY A 182 2.28 -12.77 11.13
C GLY A 182 2.48 -13.35 9.75
N ASP A 183 2.37 -14.66 9.67
CA ASP A 183 2.63 -15.49 8.50
C ASP A 183 1.39 -15.67 7.58
N ALA A 184 1.45 -16.70 6.75
CA ALA A 184 0.36 -17.06 5.84
C ALA A 184 -0.94 -17.44 6.59
N ALA A 185 -0.85 -18.01 7.81
CA ALA A 185 -2.05 -18.37 8.59
C ALA A 185 -2.78 -17.10 9.06
N VAL A 186 -2.06 -16.08 9.52
CA VAL A 186 -2.61 -14.75 9.84
C VAL A 186 -3.25 -14.10 8.60
N SER A 187 -2.62 -14.24 7.43
CA SER A 187 -3.21 -13.73 6.18
C SER A 187 -4.53 -14.42 5.83
N GLN A 188 -4.61 -15.75 6.03
CA GLN A 188 -5.84 -16.52 5.79
C GLN A 188 -6.95 -16.12 6.77
N GLU A 189 -6.62 -15.91 8.05
CA GLU A 189 -7.60 -15.45 9.04
C GLU A 189 -8.13 -14.05 8.68
N LEU A 190 -7.25 -13.11 8.32
CA LEU A 190 -7.66 -11.79 7.83
C LEU A 190 -8.54 -11.88 6.59
N LEU A 191 -8.21 -12.73 5.63
CA LEU A 191 -9.00 -12.94 4.41
C LEU A 191 -10.36 -13.59 4.66
N SER A 192 -10.57 -14.23 5.81
CA SER A 192 -11.89 -14.76 6.22
C SER A 192 -12.88 -13.68 6.64
N LEU A 193 -12.40 -12.48 6.99
CA LEU A 193 -13.20 -11.38 7.49
C LEU A 193 -13.84 -10.56 6.37
N PRO A 194 -15.05 -10.00 6.57
CA PRO A 194 -15.78 -9.26 5.55
C PRO A 194 -15.30 -7.80 5.43
N PHE A 195 -14.07 -7.61 4.99
CA PHE A 195 -13.54 -6.29 4.64
C PHE A 195 -14.34 -5.65 3.50
N ASP A 196 -14.39 -4.32 3.46
CA ASP A 196 -15.05 -3.57 2.38
C ASP A 196 -14.15 -3.47 1.13
N HIS A 197 -12.83 -3.57 1.32
CA HIS A 197 -11.84 -3.58 0.25
C HIS A 197 -10.55 -4.30 0.68
N ILE A 198 -9.95 -5.04 -0.25
CA ILE A 198 -8.63 -5.65 -0.06
C ILE A 198 -7.68 -5.09 -1.11
N PHE A 199 -6.58 -4.51 -0.66
CA PHE A 199 -5.44 -4.11 -1.48
C PHE A 199 -4.32 -5.12 -1.27
N PHE A 200 -3.97 -5.84 -2.30
CA PHE A 200 -2.94 -6.88 -2.26
C PHE A 200 -1.84 -6.58 -3.25
N THR A 201 -0.60 -6.65 -2.79
CA THR A 201 0.58 -6.62 -3.66
C THR A 201 1.38 -7.92 -3.49
N GLY A 202 1.60 -8.64 -4.59
CA GLY A 202 2.34 -9.90 -4.53
C GLY A 202 2.29 -10.71 -5.83
N SER A 203 2.36 -12.03 -5.73
CA SER A 203 2.35 -12.91 -6.91
C SER A 203 0.93 -13.10 -7.48
N PRO A 204 0.81 -13.36 -8.81
CA PRO A 204 -0.49 -13.71 -9.42
C PRO A 204 -1.15 -14.93 -8.78
N THR A 205 -0.36 -15.91 -8.33
CA THR A 205 -0.88 -17.12 -7.67
C THR A 205 -1.60 -16.78 -6.37
N ILE A 206 -0.99 -15.97 -5.51
CA ILE A 206 -1.63 -15.54 -4.25
C ILE A 206 -2.75 -14.53 -4.53
N GLY A 207 -2.62 -13.68 -5.55
CA GLY A 207 -3.70 -12.78 -5.97
C GLY A 207 -5.00 -13.52 -6.31
N LYS A 208 -4.93 -14.70 -6.92
CA LYS A 208 -6.13 -15.56 -7.16
C LYS A 208 -6.74 -16.03 -5.84
N VAL A 209 -5.94 -16.44 -4.87
CA VAL A 209 -6.42 -16.83 -3.53
C VAL A 209 -7.12 -15.66 -2.84
N VAL A 210 -6.56 -14.45 -2.94
CA VAL A 210 -7.18 -13.24 -2.39
C VAL A 210 -8.52 -12.95 -3.07
N MET A 211 -8.61 -13.07 -4.39
CA MET A 211 -9.87 -12.88 -5.12
C MET A 211 -10.93 -13.90 -4.71
N GLU A 212 -10.54 -15.17 -4.59
CA GLU A 212 -11.45 -16.25 -4.18
C GLU A 212 -11.99 -16.00 -2.76
N ALA A 213 -11.13 -15.60 -1.83
CA ALA A 213 -11.55 -15.26 -0.47
C ALA A 213 -12.49 -14.05 -0.46
N ALA A 214 -12.15 -13.00 -1.19
CA ALA A 214 -12.94 -11.78 -1.31
C ALA A 214 -14.34 -12.03 -1.89
N ALA A 215 -14.46 -12.96 -2.86
CA ALA A 215 -15.73 -13.28 -3.51
C ALA A 215 -16.79 -13.79 -2.52
N LYS A 216 -16.39 -14.46 -1.43
CA LYS A 216 -17.32 -14.98 -0.40
C LYS A 216 -18.12 -13.86 0.30
N ASN A 217 -17.53 -12.68 0.40
CA ASN A 217 -18.12 -11.50 1.06
C ASN A 217 -18.46 -10.38 0.07
N LEU A 218 -18.35 -10.61 -1.25
CA LEU A 218 -18.49 -9.59 -2.30
C LEU A 218 -17.53 -8.40 -2.09
N THR A 219 -16.40 -8.64 -1.44
CA THR A 219 -15.37 -7.64 -1.16
C THR A 219 -14.68 -7.21 -2.46
N SER A 220 -14.58 -5.91 -2.69
CA SER A 220 -13.83 -5.40 -3.82
C SER A 220 -12.32 -5.56 -3.62
N VAL A 221 -11.57 -5.85 -4.69
CA VAL A 221 -10.12 -6.05 -4.62
C VAL A 221 -9.37 -5.10 -5.55
N THR A 222 -8.15 -4.71 -5.14
CA THR A 222 -7.10 -4.17 -5.99
C THR A 222 -5.92 -5.11 -5.90
N LEU A 223 -5.47 -5.62 -7.04
CA LEU A 223 -4.35 -6.56 -7.11
C LEU A 223 -3.19 -5.91 -7.88
N GLU A 224 -2.10 -5.65 -7.16
CA GLU A 224 -0.83 -5.23 -7.72
C GLU A 224 0.08 -6.47 -7.83
N LEU A 225 0.40 -6.86 -9.04
CA LEU A 225 1.02 -8.15 -9.32
C LEU A 225 2.36 -7.98 -10.02
N GLY A 226 3.13 -9.06 -10.12
CA GLY A 226 4.36 -9.09 -10.90
C GLY A 226 4.12 -8.92 -12.39
N GLY A 227 5.18 -8.58 -13.11
CA GLY A 227 5.15 -8.39 -14.56
C GLY A 227 6.35 -9.01 -15.26
N LYS A 228 6.23 -9.15 -16.58
CA LYS A 228 7.27 -9.55 -17.53
C LYS A 228 7.53 -8.39 -18.49
N SER A 229 7.97 -7.25 -17.95
CA SER A 229 8.07 -5.96 -18.66
C SER A 229 9.06 -6.03 -19.83
N PRO A 230 8.59 -6.03 -21.10
CA PRO A 230 9.47 -6.00 -22.26
C PRO A 230 10.08 -4.62 -22.43
N THR A 231 11.34 -4.58 -22.81
CA THR A 231 12.04 -3.35 -23.20
C THR A 231 12.38 -3.41 -24.68
N ILE A 232 12.05 -2.36 -25.44
CA ILE A 232 12.26 -2.32 -26.87
C ILE A 232 13.29 -1.25 -27.20
N VAL A 233 14.39 -1.64 -27.85
CA VAL A 233 15.44 -0.74 -28.37
C VAL A 233 15.27 -0.66 -29.89
N GLY A 234 14.73 0.45 -30.38
CA GLY A 234 14.47 0.67 -31.79
C GLY A 234 15.71 1.11 -32.58
N PRO A 235 15.62 1.18 -33.94
CA PRO A 235 16.77 1.45 -34.81
C PRO A 235 17.40 2.85 -34.62
N ASN A 236 16.64 3.80 -34.10
CA ASN A 236 17.10 5.19 -33.86
C ASN A 236 17.46 5.44 -32.38
N ALA A 237 17.60 4.38 -31.57
CA ALA A 237 17.89 4.54 -30.15
C ALA A 237 19.37 4.89 -29.93
N ASP A 238 19.64 5.78 -28.98
CA ASP A 238 20.97 5.94 -28.42
C ASP A 238 21.31 4.72 -27.57
N ILE A 239 22.19 3.86 -28.06
CA ILE A 239 22.52 2.57 -27.45
C ILE A 239 23.15 2.74 -26.06
N LYS A 240 24.07 3.69 -25.89
CA LYS A 240 24.72 3.92 -24.59
C LYS A 240 23.73 4.41 -23.55
N LYS A 241 22.84 5.33 -23.92
CA LYS A 241 21.79 5.83 -23.05
C LYS A 241 20.77 4.72 -22.73
N SER A 242 20.37 3.95 -23.72
CA SER A 242 19.43 2.82 -23.57
C SER A 242 20.00 1.77 -22.62
N ALA A 243 21.26 1.34 -22.83
CA ALA A 243 21.92 0.38 -21.94
C ALA A 243 22.00 0.88 -20.50
N ARG A 244 22.38 2.16 -20.29
CA ARG A 244 22.43 2.77 -18.95
C ARG A 244 21.05 2.76 -18.27
N ASN A 245 20.02 3.15 -19.00
CA ASN A 245 18.65 3.20 -18.46
C ASN A 245 18.11 1.80 -18.14
N ILE A 246 18.38 0.82 -18.99
CA ILE A 246 17.99 -0.59 -18.78
C ILE A 246 18.69 -1.14 -17.55
N VAL A 247 20.01 -0.94 -17.44
CA VAL A 247 20.79 -1.38 -16.27
C VAL A 247 20.27 -0.74 -15.00
N TRP A 248 20.04 0.56 -15.00
CA TRP A 248 19.50 1.27 -13.85
C TRP A 248 18.11 0.73 -13.45
N GLY A 249 17.19 0.62 -14.42
CA GLY A 249 15.85 0.13 -14.18
C GLY A 249 15.80 -1.35 -13.76
N LYS A 250 16.73 -2.18 -14.30
CA LYS A 250 16.79 -3.60 -13.94
C LYS A 250 17.41 -3.85 -12.57
N PHE A 251 18.49 -3.14 -12.23
CA PHE A 251 19.27 -3.44 -11.03
C PHE A 251 18.87 -2.61 -9.81
N SER A 252 17.97 -1.64 -9.94
CA SER A 252 17.33 -1.01 -8.80
C SER A 252 16.63 -2.08 -7.94
N ASN A 253 16.83 -2.04 -6.64
CA ASN A 253 16.38 -3.04 -5.68
C ASN A 253 16.79 -4.48 -6.08
N ASN A 254 17.96 -4.63 -6.68
CA ASN A 254 18.49 -5.92 -7.14
C ASN A 254 17.57 -6.65 -8.13
N GLY A 255 16.76 -5.91 -8.89
CA GLY A 255 15.78 -6.44 -9.84
C GLY A 255 14.48 -6.95 -9.23
N GLN A 256 14.31 -6.79 -7.93
CA GLN A 256 13.13 -7.24 -7.18
C GLN A 256 11.96 -6.25 -7.29
N THR A 257 11.62 -5.85 -8.53
CA THR A 257 10.62 -4.83 -8.83
C THR A 257 9.66 -5.35 -9.89
N CYS A 258 8.36 -5.22 -9.64
CA CYS A 258 7.29 -5.72 -10.52
C CYS A 258 7.35 -5.13 -11.95
N ILE A 259 7.87 -3.92 -12.08
CA ILE A 259 8.01 -3.17 -13.35
C ILE A 259 9.44 -3.15 -13.89
N ALA A 260 10.38 -3.90 -13.28
CA ALA A 260 11.76 -3.95 -13.78
C ALA A 260 11.82 -4.53 -15.20
N PRO A 261 12.70 -4.03 -16.07
CA PRO A 261 12.98 -4.66 -17.36
C PRO A 261 13.26 -6.14 -17.18
N ASP A 262 12.48 -7.01 -17.87
CA ASP A 262 12.62 -8.48 -17.76
C ASP A 262 13.44 -9.02 -18.94
N HIS A 263 13.06 -8.63 -20.16
CA HIS A 263 13.72 -9.01 -21.39
C HIS A 263 13.79 -7.84 -22.36
N VAL A 264 14.77 -7.88 -23.24
CA VAL A 264 15.08 -6.77 -24.17
C VAL A 264 14.98 -7.25 -25.62
N TYR A 265 14.17 -6.58 -26.42
CA TYR A 265 14.16 -6.71 -27.86
C TYR A 265 15.01 -5.59 -28.47
N VAL A 266 16.03 -5.96 -29.21
CA VAL A 266 16.94 -5.00 -29.86
C VAL A 266 16.74 -5.10 -31.38
N HIS A 267 16.59 -3.94 -32.04
CA HIS A 267 16.49 -3.92 -33.50
C HIS A 267 17.80 -4.43 -34.11
N ARG A 268 17.70 -5.19 -35.20
CA ARG A 268 18.88 -5.87 -35.81
C ARG A 268 20.02 -4.96 -36.26
N ASP A 269 19.72 -3.69 -36.50
CA ASP A 269 20.67 -2.72 -37.05
C ASP A 269 21.41 -1.93 -35.95
N VAL A 270 21.23 -2.25 -34.68
CA VAL A 270 21.88 -1.59 -33.55
C VAL A 270 22.40 -2.56 -32.51
#